data_44f105a412617ff34485e898b1f79a31
#
_entry.id   44f105a412617ff34485e898b1f79a31
#
_cell.length_a   1.000
_cell.length_b   1.000
_cell.length_c   1.000
_cell.angle_alpha   90.00
_cell.angle_beta   90.00
_cell.angle_gamma   90.00
#
_symmetry.space_group_name_H-M   'P 1'
#
loop_
_entity.id
_entity.type
_entity.pdbx_description
1 polymer ?
#
loop_
_entity_poly.entity_id
_entity_poly.type
_entity_poly.pdbx_seq_one_letter_code
_entity_poly.pdbx_strand_id
1 'polypeptide(L)'
;LSRDRCDFGRGFYMGTERTQPLTLICNYPDAQLYTLQADLSGLKILNIKIRLDWALLVAYNRGKMDVVRDSAIYRKYRHLNRDYDMIIGYIANDRMFVVLDRFFNGEITDLALIHSLSALKLGKQYVARTEKACSQIHILRQDTLSEAEREHFTLSVISMLRLAAVKFLYGCRGLTLD
;
A
#
# COMPACT_ATOMS: atom_id res chain seq x y z
N LEU A 1 12.91 10.29 1.86
CA LEU A 1 12.04 9.28 2.47
C LEU A 1 10.57 9.74 2.46
N SER A 2 9.64 8.79 2.40
CA SER A 2 8.20 9.07 2.41
C SER A 2 7.73 9.76 3.70
N ARG A 3 6.50 10.27 3.66
CA ARG A 3 5.78 10.72 4.86
C ARG A 3 5.58 9.59 5.86
N ASP A 4 5.25 9.91 7.09
CA ASP A 4 4.76 8.95 8.07
C ASP A 4 3.41 8.35 7.64
N ARG A 5 3.04 7.22 8.24
CA ARG A 5 1.77 6.51 7.97
C ARG A 5 1.62 5.97 6.54
N CYS A 6 2.71 5.58 5.89
CA CYS A 6 2.68 4.72 4.71
C CYS A 6 2.57 3.24 5.12
N ASP A 7 2.25 2.35 4.18
CA ASP A 7 1.94 0.92 4.43
C ASP A 7 3.00 0.19 5.27
N PHE A 8 4.28 0.48 5.04
CA PHE A 8 5.40 -0.09 5.77
C PHE A 8 6.22 0.95 6.55
N GLY A 9 5.60 2.10 6.86
CA GLY A 9 6.25 3.21 7.56
C GLY A 9 7.11 4.07 6.65
N ARG A 10 8.06 4.81 7.23
CA ARG A 10 8.96 5.67 6.46
C ARG A 10 9.93 4.87 5.62
N GLY A 11 10.12 5.25 4.37
CA GLY A 11 11.04 4.62 3.45
C GLY A 11 11.00 5.21 2.05
N PHE A 12 11.83 4.71 1.16
CA PHE A 12 11.77 5.01 -0.26
C PHE A 12 10.97 3.89 -0.95
N TYR A 13 9.82 4.25 -1.51
CA TYR A 13 8.83 3.33 -2.06
C TYR A 13 9.00 3.16 -3.56
N MET A 14 9.05 1.92 -4.01
CA MET A 14 9.15 1.53 -5.42
C MET A 14 8.09 0.47 -5.72
N GLY A 15 7.44 0.57 -6.88
CA GLY A 15 6.49 -0.43 -7.37
C GLY A 15 7.11 -1.32 -8.44
N THR A 16 6.47 -2.45 -8.74
CA THR A 16 6.83 -3.33 -9.86
C THR A 16 6.00 -3.06 -11.12
N GLU A 17 4.88 -2.38 -10.96
CA GLU A 17 3.93 -2.09 -12.03
C GLU A 17 4.03 -0.62 -12.44
N ARG A 18 4.33 -0.36 -13.72
CA ARG A 18 4.47 1.00 -14.25
C ARG A 18 3.20 1.85 -14.04
N THR A 19 2.04 1.25 -14.14
CA THR A 19 0.74 1.92 -14.03
C THR A 19 0.49 2.54 -12.65
N GLN A 20 1.04 1.95 -11.59
CA GLN A 20 0.82 2.42 -10.22
C GLN A 20 1.38 3.81 -9.94
N PRO A 21 2.68 4.09 -10.14
CA PRO A 21 3.19 5.45 -9.95
C PRO A 21 2.52 6.43 -10.91
N LEU A 22 2.19 6.03 -12.14
CA LEU A 22 1.55 6.90 -13.11
C LEU A 22 0.19 7.42 -12.65
N THR A 23 -0.64 6.57 -12.01
CA THR A 23 -1.93 7.02 -11.43
C THR A 23 -1.77 7.99 -10.27
N LEU A 24 -0.62 8.00 -9.60
CA LEU A 24 -0.34 8.91 -8.48
C LEU A 24 0.21 10.26 -8.94
N ILE A 25 0.92 10.30 -10.07
CA ILE A 25 1.66 11.48 -10.52
C ILE A 25 1.02 12.17 -11.73
N CYS A 26 0.04 11.56 -12.41
CA CYS A 26 -0.55 12.10 -13.65
C CYS A 26 -1.12 13.52 -13.53
N ASN A 27 -1.53 13.93 -12.33
CA ASN A 27 -2.09 15.28 -12.08
C ASN A 27 -1.02 16.37 -11.86
N TYR A 28 0.27 16.00 -11.83
CA TYR A 28 1.36 16.96 -11.64
C TYR A 28 2.02 17.25 -12.99
N PRO A 29 2.14 18.55 -13.40
CA PRO A 29 2.63 18.94 -14.73
C PRO A 29 4.07 18.50 -14.99
N ASP A 30 4.93 18.53 -13.97
CA ASP A 30 6.36 18.20 -14.06
C ASP A 30 6.70 16.81 -13.52
N ALA A 31 5.70 15.91 -13.50
CA ALA A 31 5.89 14.58 -12.97
C ALA A 31 6.90 13.77 -13.79
N GLN A 32 7.78 13.10 -13.07
CA GLN A 32 8.84 12.26 -13.62
C GLN A 32 8.65 10.82 -13.18
N LEU A 33 8.77 9.88 -14.11
CA LEU A 33 8.78 8.46 -13.84
C LEU A 33 10.22 7.94 -13.91
N TYR A 34 10.68 7.32 -12.83
CA TYR A 34 12.00 6.71 -12.77
C TYR A 34 11.92 5.19 -12.88
N THR A 35 12.70 4.62 -13.79
CA THR A 35 12.98 3.18 -13.81
C THR A 35 14.23 2.93 -12.98
N LEU A 36 14.12 2.06 -11.99
CA LEU A 36 15.15 1.84 -10.99
C LEU A 36 15.65 0.40 -11.04
N GLN A 37 16.91 0.20 -10.74
CA GLN A 37 17.52 -1.08 -10.44
C GLN A 37 17.92 -1.08 -8.97
N ALA A 38 17.54 -2.12 -8.23
CA ALA A 38 17.95 -2.32 -6.85
C ALA A 38 18.83 -3.56 -6.74
N ASP A 39 20.04 -3.40 -6.21
CA ASP A 39 20.85 -4.53 -5.78
C ASP A 39 20.39 -4.95 -4.38
N LEU A 40 19.97 -6.19 -4.23
CA LEU A 40 19.47 -6.74 -2.97
C LEU A 40 20.55 -7.46 -2.16
N SER A 41 21.77 -7.51 -2.67
CA SER A 41 22.88 -8.26 -2.06
C SER A 41 23.22 -7.71 -0.68
N GLY A 42 23.31 -8.58 0.31
CA GLY A 42 23.69 -8.24 1.68
C GLY A 42 22.67 -7.39 2.46
N LEU A 43 21.47 -7.15 1.91
CA LEU A 43 20.38 -6.50 2.63
C LEU A 43 19.61 -7.48 3.51
N LYS A 44 19.23 -7.05 4.70
CA LYS A 44 18.23 -7.73 5.50
C LYS A 44 16.84 -7.43 4.97
N ILE A 45 16.18 -8.41 4.37
CA ILE A 45 14.90 -8.23 3.67
C ILE A 45 13.78 -8.92 4.42
N LEU A 46 12.71 -8.15 4.72
CA LEU A 46 11.43 -8.69 5.15
C LEU A 46 10.52 -8.88 3.92
N ASN A 47 10.34 -10.12 3.48
CA ASN A 47 9.39 -10.44 2.41
C ASN A 47 8.08 -10.93 3.03
N ILE A 48 7.06 -10.07 3.03
CA ILE A 48 5.78 -10.34 3.69
C ILE A 48 4.69 -10.67 2.66
N LYS A 49 4.08 -11.84 2.82
CA LYS A 49 2.98 -12.30 1.97
C LYS A 49 1.64 -11.75 2.43
N ILE A 50 0.62 -11.77 1.56
CA ILE A 50 -0.77 -11.43 1.93
C ILE A 50 -1.28 -12.45 2.95
N ARG A 51 -1.18 -12.10 4.22
CA ARG A 51 -1.63 -12.85 5.39
C ARG A 51 -1.98 -11.87 6.50
N LEU A 52 -2.45 -12.39 7.62
CA LEU A 52 -2.78 -11.57 8.80
C LEU A 52 -1.63 -10.65 9.24
N ASP A 53 -0.39 -11.16 9.28
CA ASP A 53 0.79 -10.36 9.65
C ASP A 53 1.02 -9.16 8.72
N TRP A 54 0.80 -9.32 7.40
CA TRP A 54 0.87 -8.21 6.46
C TRP A 54 -0.21 -7.18 6.74
N ALA A 55 -1.45 -7.62 6.91
CA ALA A 55 -2.57 -6.74 7.16
C ALA A 55 -2.40 -5.94 8.45
N LEU A 56 -1.96 -6.59 9.52
CA LEU A 56 -1.74 -5.96 10.81
C LEU A 56 -0.50 -5.06 10.82
N LEU A 57 0.57 -5.40 10.08
CA LEU A 57 1.72 -4.50 9.90
C LEU A 57 1.31 -3.20 9.17
N VAL A 58 0.51 -3.31 8.10
CA VAL A 58 -0.02 -2.15 7.40
C VAL A 58 -0.94 -1.34 8.32
N ALA A 59 -1.85 -2.00 9.03
CA ALA A 59 -2.75 -1.34 9.99
C ALA A 59 -1.98 -0.59 11.08
N TYR A 60 -0.90 -1.18 11.62
CA TYR A 60 -0.03 -0.53 12.58
C TYR A 60 0.60 0.75 11.99
N ASN A 61 1.26 0.64 10.84
CA ASN A 61 1.95 1.78 10.22
C ASN A 61 0.99 2.91 9.82
N ARG A 62 -0.24 2.57 9.44
CA ARG A 62 -1.30 3.53 9.10
C ARG A 62 -2.00 4.14 10.31
N GLY A 63 -1.66 3.70 11.54
CA GLY A 63 -2.24 4.19 12.80
C GLY A 63 -3.62 3.62 13.13
N LYS A 64 -4.08 2.59 12.40
CA LYS A 64 -5.37 1.92 12.67
C LYS A 64 -5.37 1.12 13.98
N MET A 65 -4.19 0.79 14.52
CA MET A 65 -4.05 0.08 15.79
C MET A 65 -3.82 1.02 16.98
N ASP A 66 -3.95 2.32 16.81
CA ASP A 66 -3.71 3.29 17.89
C ASP A 66 -4.66 3.11 19.10
N VAL A 67 -5.84 2.54 18.87
CA VAL A 67 -6.83 2.23 19.94
C VAL A 67 -6.41 1.06 20.84
N VAL A 68 -5.42 0.26 20.43
CA VAL A 68 -4.94 -0.92 21.16
C VAL A 68 -3.44 -0.81 21.51
N ARG A 69 -2.94 0.41 21.72
CA ARG A 69 -1.49 0.69 21.95
C ARG A 69 -0.85 -0.12 23.07
N ASP A 70 -1.61 -0.45 24.10
CA ASP A 70 -1.12 -1.16 25.27
C ASP A 70 -1.14 -2.69 25.11
N SER A 71 -1.69 -3.17 23.99
CA SER A 71 -1.79 -4.61 23.72
C SER A 71 -0.47 -5.25 23.30
N ALA A 72 -0.35 -6.57 23.53
CA ALA A 72 0.79 -7.35 23.06
C ALA A 72 0.90 -7.36 21.53
N ILE A 73 -0.26 -7.34 20.84
CA ILE A 73 -0.31 -7.29 19.38
C ILE A 73 0.28 -6.00 18.83
N TYR A 74 -0.04 -4.83 19.41
CA TYR A 74 0.54 -3.56 19.03
C TYR A 74 2.08 -3.56 19.19
N ARG A 75 2.57 -4.06 20.33
CA ARG A 75 4.02 -4.17 20.60
C ARG A 75 4.73 -5.05 19.58
N LYS A 76 4.11 -6.17 19.16
CA LYS A 76 4.66 -7.07 18.13
C LYS A 76 4.92 -6.30 16.83
N TYR A 77 3.92 -5.57 16.32
CA TYR A 77 4.03 -4.89 15.02
C TYR A 77 4.85 -3.61 15.09
N ARG A 78 4.94 -2.95 16.24
CA ARG A 78 5.84 -1.82 16.46
C ARG A 78 7.32 -2.18 16.20
N HIS A 79 7.69 -3.42 16.39
CA HIS A 79 9.09 -3.86 16.27
C HIS A 79 9.36 -4.76 15.06
N LEU A 80 8.31 -5.28 14.43
CA LEU A 80 8.41 -6.31 13.39
C LEU A 80 9.35 -5.93 12.23
N ASN A 81 9.39 -4.67 11.84
CA ASN A 81 10.14 -4.20 10.67
C ASN A 81 11.42 -3.43 11.01
N ARG A 82 11.81 -3.33 12.29
CA ARG A 82 12.91 -2.44 12.72
C ARG A 82 14.28 -2.84 12.18
N ASP A 83 14.55 -4.15 12.11
CA ASP A 83 15.87 -4.70 11.83
C ASP A 83 16.09 -5.02 10.35
N TYR A 84 15.19 -4.55 9.49
CA TYR A 84 15.24 -4.81 8.06
C TYR A 84 15.63 -3.56 7.28
N ASP A 85 16.53 -3.76 6.32
CA ASP A 85 16.97 -2.73 5.38
C ASP A 85 15.89 -2.44 4.33
N MET A 86 15.19 -3.50 3.90
CA MET A 86 14.13 -3.43 2.89
C MET A 86 12.93 -4.29 3.26
N ILE A 87 11.75 -3.80 2.93
CA ILE A 87 10.50 -4.56 3.02
C ILE A 87 9.97 -4.77 1.61
N ILE A 88 9.61 -6.02 1.31
CA ILE A 88 8.92 -6.40 0.07
C ILE A 88 7.54 -6.92 0.46
N GLY A 89 6.51 -6.30 -0.04
CA GLY A 89 5.13 -6.68 0.29
C GLY A 89 4.14 -6.19 -0.75
N TYR A 90 2.87 -6.35 -0.46
CA TYR A 90 1.80 -5.92 -1.33
C TYR A 90 1.32 -4.52 -0.95
N ILE A 91 0.83 -3.78 -1.94
CA ILE A 91 0.28 -2.44 -1.76
C ILE A 91 -1.09 -2.56 -1.13
N ALA A 92 -1.32 -1.80 -0.06
CA ALA A 92 -2.63 -1.67 0.54
C ALA A 92 -3.48 -0.66 -0.25
N ASN A 93 -4.66 -1.08 -0.66
CA ASN A 93 -5.64 -0.21 -1.31
C ASN A 93 -6.83 0.09 -0.37
N ASP A 94 -7.71 1.00 -0.79
CA ASP A 94 -8.85 1.43 0.01
C ASP A 94 -9.79 0.27 0.39
N ARG A 95 -9.96 -0.73 -0.49
CA ARG A 95 -10.80 -1.90 -0.20
C ARG A 95 -10.24 -2.72 0.96
N MET A 96 -8.91 -2.83 1.05
CA MET A 96 -8.26 -3.49 2.17
C MET A 96 -8.61 -2.79 3.49
N PHE A 97 -8.61 -1.45 3.51
CA PHE A 97 -8.93 -0.71 4.74
C PHE A 97 -10.37 -0.89 5.18
N VAL A 98 -11.34 -0.99 4.25
CA VAL A 98 -12.72 -1.33 4.58
C VAL A 98 -12.81 -2.71 5.25
N VAL A 99 -12.08 -3.69 4.72
CA VAL A 99 -12.05 -5.06 5.30
C VAL A 99 -11.38 -5.06 6.68
N LEU A 100 -10.28 -4.30 6.84
CA LEU A 100 -9.60 -4.14 8.13
C LEU A 100 -10.48 -3.46 9.18
N ASP A 101 -11.19 -2.40 8.82
CA ASP A 101 -12.08 -1.70 9.75
C ASP A 101 -13.17 -2.65 10.25
N ARG A 102 -13.78 -3.47 9.37
CA ARG A 102 -14.75 -4.51 9.77
C ARG A 102 -14.14 -5.56 10.71
N PHE A 103 -12.90 -5.94 10.47
CA PHE A 103 -12.20 -6.88 11.36
C PHE A 103 -11.95 -6.26 12.74
N PHE A 104 -11.47 -5.02 12.83
CA PHE A 104 -11.25 -4.36 14.12
C PHE A 104 -12.55 -4.05 14.87
N ASN A 105 -13.67 -3.88 14.15
CA ASN A 105 -14.99 -3.75 14.75
C ASN A 105 -15.58 -5.10 15.22
N GLY A 106 -14.90 -6.22 14.98
CA GLY A 106 -15.40 -7.56 15.34
C GLY A 106 -16.50 -8.09 14.42
N GLU A 107 -16.74 -7.45 13.26
CA GLU A 107 -17.78 -7.85 12.31
C GLU A 107 -17.40 -9.07 11.47
N ILE A 108 -16.11 -9.34 11.31
CA ILE A 108 -15.57 -10.49 10.57
C ILE A 108 -14.46 -11.17 11.35
N THR A 109 -14.31 -12.49 11.15
CA THR A 109 -13.23 -13.28 11.74
C THR A 109 -11.89 -13.07 11.02
N ASP A 110 -10.81 -13.51 11.64
CA ASP A 110 -9.47 -13.54 11.02
C ASP A 110 -9.43 -14.37 9.72
N LEU A 111 -10.17 -15.49 9.69
CA LEU A 111 -10.29 -16.32 8.49
C LEU A 111 -11.00 -15.56 7.36
N ALA A 112 -12.10 -14.88 7.66
CA ALA A 112 -12.84 -14.06 6.69
C ALA A 112 -12.00 -12.88 6.21
N LEU A 113 -11.20 -12.26 7.08
CA LEU A 113 -10.21 -11.25 6.72
C LEU A 113 -9.21 -11.79 5.70
N ILE A 114 -8.55 -12.92 6.00
CA ILE A 114 -7.54 -13.51 5.11
C ILE A 114 -8.14 -13.85 3.74
N HIS A 115 -9.32 -14.46 3.69
CA HIS A 115 -10.02 -14.77 2.44
C HIS A 115 -10.32 -13.50 1.63
N SER A 116 -10.83 -12.46 2.29
CA SER A 116 -11.14 -11.18 1.63
C SER A 116 -9.87 -10.52 1.06
N LEU A 117 -8.77 -10.54 1.80
CA LEU A 117 -7.49 -9.99 1.37
C LEU A 117 -6.88 -10.78 0.21
N SER A 118 -7.02 -12.10 0.22
CA SER A 118 -6.50 -12.99 -0.85
C SER A 118 -7.22 -12.79 -2.19
N ALA A 119 -8.47 -12.32 -2.16
CA ALA A 119 -9.24 -11.99 -3.36
C ALA A 119 -8.81 -10.66 -4.01
N LEU A 120 -8.01 -9.83 -3.32
CA LEU A 120 -7.54 -8.56 -3.86
C LEU A 120 -6.36 -8.79 -4.80
N LYS A 121 -6.46 -8.26 -6.02
CA LYS A 121 -5.32 -8.19 -6.95
C LYS A 121 -4.47 -6.98 -6.58
N LEU A 122 -3.43 -7.18 -5.79
CA LEU A 122 -2.56 -6.13 -5.29
C LEU A 122 -1.20 -6.22 -5.97
N GLY A 123 -0.68 -5.09 -6.42
CA GLY A 123 0.70 -4.98 -6.89
C GLY A 123 1.69 -5.12 -5.75
N LYS A 124 2.93 -5.47 -6.07
CA LYS A 124 4.03 -5.51 -5.10
C LYS A 124 4.71 -4.15 -4.99
N GLN A 125 5.20 -3.85 -3.80
CA GLN A 125 6.05 -2.70 -3.54
C GLN A 125 7.31 -3.13 -2.78
N TYR A 126 8.38 -2.41 -3.04
CA TYR A 126 9.68 -2.51 -2.38
C TYR A 126 9.91 -1.22 -1.61
N VAL A 127 10.29 -1.31 -0.36
CA VAL A 127 10.49 -0.14 0.50
C VAL A 127 11.87 -0.19 1.10
N ALA A 128 12.78 0.64 0.60
CA ALA A 128 14.11 0.81 1.18
C ALA A 128 13.99 1.71 2.42
N ARG A 129 14.48 1.25 3.56
CA ARG A 129 14.32 1.89 4.87
C ARG A 129 15.60 2.43 5.46
N THR A 130 16.74 1.91 5.04
CA THR A 130 18.06 2.31 5.53
C THR A 130 18.84 3.01 4.42
N GLU A 131 19.84 3.81 4.81
CA GLU A 131 20.78 4.42 3.86
C GLU A 131 21.48 3.35 3.03
N LYS A 132 21.84 2.22 3.65
CA LYS A 132 22.43 1.08 2.95
C LYS A 132 21.52 0.58 1.82
N ALA A 133 20.22 0.38 2.07
CA ALA A 133 19.30 -0.04 1.02
C ALA A 133 19.11 1.03 -0.05
N CYS A 134 19.07 2.31 0.34
CA CYS A 134 18.95 3.41 -0.61
C CYS A 134 20.19 3.57 -1.51
N SER A 135 21.40 3.36 -0.99
CA SER A 135 22.65 3.46 -1.77
C SER A 135 22.81 2.36 -2.82
N GLN A 136 22.05 1.27 -2.70
CA GLN A 136 22.02 0.16 -3.66
C GLN A 136 20.92 0.31 -4.73
N ILE A 137 20.27 1.48 -4.81
CA ILE A 137 19.25 1.80 -5.82
C ILE A 137 19.86 2.72 -6.88
N HIS A 138 19.83 2.29 -8.14
CA HIS A 138 20.38 3.03 -9.26
C HIS A 138 19.27 3.44 -10.23
N ILE A 139 19.34 4.68 -10.70
CA ILE A 139 18.41 5.17 -11.73
C ILE A 139 18.92 4.67 -13.09
N LEU A 140 18.10 3.86 -13.76
CA LEU A 140 18.38 3.39 -15.11
C LEU A 140 17.83 4.34 -16.17
N ARG A 141 16.66 4.92 -15.90
CA ARG A 141 15.94 5.77 -16.85
C ARG A 141 15.04 6.75 -16.11
N GLN A 142 14.89 7.93 -16.70
CA GLN A 142 13.98 8.98 -16.27
C GLN A 142 13.10 9.36 -17.46
N ASP A 143 11.81 9.34 -17.28
CA ASP A 143 10.81 9.68 -18.30
C ASP A 143 9.93 10.82 -17.79
N THR A 144 9.72 11.85 -18.61
CA THR A 144 8.70 12.86 -18.40
C THR A 144 7.38 12.35 -18.99
N LEU A 145 6.28 12.46 -18.26
CA LEU A 145 4.98 12.08 -18.79
C LEU A 145 4.56 13.04 -19.91
N SER A 146 4.20 12.48 -21.06
CA SER A 146 3.55 13.24 -22.13
C SER A 146 2.15 13.70 -21.69
N GLU A 147 1.64 14.75 -22.34
CA GLU A 147 0.28 15.24 -22.08
C GLU A 147 -0.78 14.16 -22.32
N ALA A 148 -0.64 13.38 -23.37
CA ALA A 148 -1.55 12.27 -23.68
C ALA A 148 -1.51 11.17 -22.61
N GLU A 149 -0.34 10.82 -22.07
CA GLU A 149 -0.23 9.87 -20.96
C GLU A 149 -0.89 10.43 -19.70
N ARG A 150 -0.67 11.70 -19.36
CA ARG A 150 -1.31 12.34 -18.20
C ARG A 150 -2.83 12.32 -18.31
N GLU A 151 -3.37 12.69 -19.46
CA GLU A 151 -4.82 12.68 -19.72
C GLU A 151 -5.39 11.26 -19.58
N HIS A 152 -4.75 10.27 -20.21
CA HIS A 152 -5.16 8.87 -20.14
C HIS A 152 -5.25 8.36 -18.69
N PHE A 153 -4.21 8.61 -17.87
CA PHE A 153 -4.19 8.16 -16.48
C PHE A 153 -5.14 8.97 -15.59
N THR A 154 -5.34 10.26 -15.85
CA THR A 154 -6.32 11.08 -15.14
C THR A 154 -7.75 10.58 -15.38
N LEU A 155 -8.11 10.26 -16.61
CA LEU A 155 -9.41 9.67 -16.95
C LEU A 155 -9.61 8.30 -16.30
N SER A 156 -8.55 7.49 -16.26
CA SER A 156 -8.55 6.19 -15.59
C SER A 156 -8.80 6.32 -14.08
N VAL A 157 -8.15 7.26 -13.40
CA VAL A 157 -8.36 7.55 -11.98
C VAL A 157 -9.79 8.04 -11.72
N ILE A 158 -10.30 8.96 -12.53
CA ILE A 158 -11.67 9.46 -12.42
C ILE A 158 -12.68 8.33 -12.60
N SER A 159 -12.47 7.44 -13.58
CA SER A 159 -13.30 6.26 -13.81
C SER A 159 -13.32 5.32 -12.60
N MET A 160 -12.15 5.06 -12.01
CA MET A 160 -12.05 4.24 -10.79
C MET A 160 -12.77 4.87 -9.60
N LEU A 161 -12.66 6.18 -9.41
CA LEU A 161 -13.35 6.92 -8.35
C LEU A 161 -14.87 6.91 -8.54
N ARG A 162 -15.36 7.10 -9.77
CA ARG A 162 -16.79 7.02 -10.09
C ARG A 162 -17.37 5.63 -9.82
N LEU A 163 -16.66 4.56 -10.21
CA LEU A 163 -17.05 3.19 -9.92
C LEU A 163 -17.10 2.89 -8.41
N ALA A 164 -16.17 3.44 -7.64
CA ALA A 164 -16.17 3.32 -6.19
C ALA A 164 -17.35 4.06 -5.56
N ALA A 165 -17.64 5.29 -6.01
CA ALA A 165 -18.78 6.09 -5.53
C ALA A 165 -20.13 5.43 -5.86
N VAL A 166 -20.30 4.89 -7.07
CA VAL A 166 -21.51 4.17 -7.47
C VAL A 166 -21.73 2.93 -6.61
N LYS A 167 -20.67 2.13 -6.36
CA LYS A 167 -20.76 0.96 -5.49
C LYS A 167 -21.10 1.32 -4.05
N PHE A 168 -20.60 2.43 -3.54
CA PHE A 168 -20.95 2.94 -2.21
C PHE A 168 -22.43 3.33 -2.13
N LEU A 169 -22.95 4.05 -3.12
CA LEU A 169 -24.36 4.48 -3.17
C LEU A 169 -25.34 3.30 -3.30
N TYR A 170 -24.99 2.27 -4.06
CA TYR A 170 -25.82 1.07 -4.18
C TYR A 170 -25.70 0.11 -2.98
N GLY A 171 -24.54 0.06 -2.34
CA GLY A 171 -24.37 -0.71 -1.10
C GLY A 171 -25.16 -0.16 0.09
N CYS A 172 -25.44 1.14 0.12
CA CYS A 172 -26.25 1.79 1.16
C CYS A 172 -27.77 1.64 0.94
N ARG A 173 -28.22 1.27 -0.26
CA ARG A 173 -29.66 1.09 -0.54
C ARG A 173 -30.23 -0.29 -0.18
N GLY A 174 -29.39 -1.22 0.29
CA GLY A 174 -29.81 -2.56 0.71
C GLY A 174 -30.27 -2.69 2.17
N LEU A 175 -30.39 -1.59 2.89
CA LEU A 175 -30.93 -1.53 4.25
C LEU A 175 -32.24 -0.73 4.25
N THR A 176 -33.28 -1.25 3.62
CA THR A 176 -34.65 -0.88 3.98
C THR A 176 -35.09 -1.80 5.10
N LEU A 177 -35.25 -1.19 6.25
CA LEU A 177 -35.95 -1.76 7.40
C LEU A 177 -37.40 -2.05 7.00
N ASP A 178 -37.79 -3.31 7.04
CA ASP A 178 -39.17 -3.74 7.30
C ASP A 178 -39.25 -4.19 8.75
#